data_ddfb830120824befc4ceceee27da38bf
#
_entry.id   ddfb830120824befc4ceceee27da38bf
#
_cell.length_a   1.000
_cell.length_b   1.000
_cell.length_c   1.000
_cell.angle_alpha   90.00
_cell.angle_beta   90.00
_cell.angle_gamma   90.00
#
_symmetry.space_group_name_H-M   'P 1'
#
loop_
_entity.id
_entity.type
_entity.pdbx_description
1 polymer ?
#
loop_
_entity_poly.entity_id
_entity_poly.type
_entity_poly.pdbx_seq_one_letter_code
_entity_poly.pdbx_strand_id
1 'polypeptide(L)'
;DDLKAPNTKVVYFPMYYPKVRDRSPTMWEQLEMAALMQYYWADNQVSVTIDFDPETEGPEIALALEMYAHRLKGLSFMPRQHTYEQAPKIVVSEEAYEAYKAQLKPLDLENLSTHEIEDKFCDGGVCEINQEHEEGLEAAE
;
A
#
# COMPACT_ATOMS: atom_id res chain seq x y z
N ASP A 1 -8.10 -14.43 3.69
CA ASP A 1 -7.66 -14.14 5.07
C ASP A 1 -6.28 -13.48 5.02
N ASP A 2 -6.01 -12.60 5.96
CA ASP A 2 -4.67 -12.04 6.16
C ASP A 2 -3.80 -13.09 6.88
N LEU A 3 -2.54 -13.20 6.47
CA LEU A 3 -1.61 -14.19 7.03
C LEU A 3 -1.09 -13.81 8.43
N LYS A 4 -1.15 -12.54 8.78
CA LYS A 4 -0.55 -12.00 10.01
C LYS A 4 -1.58 -11.51 11.03
N ALA A 5 -2.76 -11.13 10.57
CA ALA A 5 -3.81 -10.56 11.40
C ALA A 5 -5.03 -11.51 11.45
N PRO A 6 -5.32 -12.15 12.58
CA PRO A 6 -6.50 -13.00 12.73
C PRO A 6 -7.78 -12.17 12.53
N ASN A 7 -8.80 -12.80 11.98
CA ASN A 7 -10.10 -12.17 11.66
C ASN A 7 -10.06 -11.02 10.63
N THR A 8 -8.97 -10.91 9.88
CA THR A 8 -8.79 -9.91 8.85
C THR A 8 -8.90 -10.55 7.46
N LYS A 9 -9.50 -9.83 6.51
CA LYS A 9 -9.63 -10.25 5.11
C LYS A 9 -8.80 -9.36 4.22
N VAL A 10 -8.05 -9.97 3.31
CA VAL A 10 -7.37 -9.25 2.22
C VAL A 10 -8.30 -9.22 1.02
N VAL A 11 -8.57 -8.04 0.51
CA VAL A 11 -9.42 -7.84 -0.66
C VAL A 11 -8.53 -7.44 -1.84
N TYR A 12 -8.66 -8.18 -2.94
CA TYR A 12 -7.91 -7.92 -4.17
C TYR A 12 -8.76 -7.14 -5.15
N PHE A 13 -8.19 -6.08 -5.71
CA PHE A 13 -8.82 -5.26 -6.74
C PHE A 13 -8.06 -5.43 -8.05
N PRO A 14 -8.64 -6.07 -9.07
CA PRO A 14 -8.03 -6.12 -10.39
C PRO A 14 -8.06 -4.74 -11.02
N MET A 15 -6.89 -4.25 -11.46
CA MET A 15 -6.74 -2.92 -12.05
C MET A 15 -6.06 -3.03 -13.41
N TYR A 16 -6.56 -2.28 -14.38
CA TYR A 16 -5.98 -2.16 -15.70
C TYR A 16 -5.70 -0.71 -16.04
N TYR A 17 -4.49 -0.43 -16.48
CA TYR A 17 -4.03 0.91 -16.82
C TYR A 17 -3.63 1.00 -18.31
N PRO A 18 -4.57 1.27 -19.23
CA PRO A 18 -4.33 1.18 -20.67
C PRO A 18 -3.30 2.18 -21.23
N LYS A 19 -2.93 3.19 -20.45
CA LYS A 19 -1.99 4.25 -20.85
C LYS A 19 -0.66 4.21 -20.07
N VAL A 20 -0.49 3.22 -19.24
CA VAL A 20 0.78 3.06 -18.49
C VAL A 20 1.81 2.42 -19.43
N ARG A 21 3.04 2.86 -19.34
CA ARG A 21 4.16 2.29 -20.10
C ARG A 21 4.39 0.84 -19.71
N ASP A 22 4.71 0.00 -20.67
CA ASP A 22 4.98 -1.43 -20.45
C ASP A 22 6.27 -1.69 -19.64
N ARG A 23 7.12 -0.69 -19.47
CA ARG A 23 8.32 -0.81 -18.65
C ARG A 23 8.12 -0.24 -17.25
N SER A 24 8.65 -0.93 -16.27
CA SER A 24 8.80 -0.37 -14.93
C SER A 24 9.81 0.79 -14.96
N PRO A 25 9.55 1.90 -14.28
CA PRO A 25 10.53 2.98 -14.13
C PRO A 25 11.75 2.46 -13.36
N THR A 26 12.93 2.98 -13.67
CA THR A 26 14.14 2.70 -12.90
C THR A 26 14.04 3.27 -11.49
N MET A 27 14.88 2.78 -10.57
CA MET A 27 15.04 3.36 -9.24
C MET A 27 15.31 4.87 -9.31
N TRP A 28 16.20 5.28 -10.21
CA TRP A 28 16.58 6.69 -10.39
C TRP A 28 15.45 7.57 -10.90
N GLU A 29 14.65 7.08 -11.84
CA GLU A 29 13.46 7.80 -12.33
C GLU A 29 12.42 8.01 -11.21
N GLN A 30 12.24 7.00 -10.36
CA GLN A 30 11.31 7.09 -9.22
C GLN A 30 11.82 8.06 -8.16
N LEU A 31 13.10 8.02 -7.83
CA LEU A 31 13.73 8.94 -6.88
C LEU A 31 13.64 10.39 -7.35
N GLU A 32 13.93 10.64 -8.63
CA GLU A 32 13.83 11.98 -9.18
C GLU A 32 12.38 12.48 -9.17
N MET A 33 11.41 11.65 -9.52
CA MET A 33 10.00 12.01 -9.44
C MET A 33 9.59 12.34 -8.00
N ALA A 34 9.99 11.54 -7.02
CA ALA A 34 9.72 11.81 -5.61
C ALA A 34 10.36 13.13 -5.15
N ALA A 35 11.59 13.40 -5.58
CA ALA A 35 12.29 14.64 -5.25
C ALA A 35 11.63 15.87 -5.89
N LEU A 36 11.15 15.78 -7.13
CA LEU A 36 10.37 16.83 -7.77
C LEU A 36 9.08 17.12 -7.00
N MET A 37 8.35 16.09 -6.60
CA MET A 37 7.13 16.23 -5.81
C MET A 37 7.41 16.83 -4.43
N GLN A 38 8.51 16.43 -3.78
CA GLN A 38 8.93 17.00 -2.50
C GLN A 38 9.29 18.47 -2.61
N TYR A 39 9.94 18.87 -3.71
CA TYR A 39 10.40 20.25 -3.89
C TYR A 39 9.28 21.21 -4.32
N TYR A 40 8.44 20.79 -5.26
CA TYR A 40 7.46 21.68 -5.90
C TYR A 40 6.04 21.58 -5.35
N TRP A 41 5.72 20.49 -4.66
CA TRP A 41 4.34 20.23 -4.26
C TRP A 41 4.16 20.05 -2.75
N ALA A 42 4.96 19.20 -2.11
CA ALA A 42 4.72 18.77 -0.74
C ALA A 42 5.62 19.50 0.26
N ASP A 43 5.02 20.26 1.17
CA ASP A 43 5.74 20.78 2.34
C ASP A 43 6.08 19.66 3.33
N ASN A 44 5.15 18.73 3.56
CA ASN A 44 5.38 17.52 4.35
C ASN A 44 6.14 16.45 3.55
N GLN A 45 6.41 15.31 4.17
CA GLN A 45 7.07 14.19 3.52
C GLN A 45 6.23 13.62 2.37
N VAL A 46 6.85 13.44 1.21
CA VAL A 46 6.31 12.60 0.14
C VAL A 46 6.45 11.15 0.56
N SER A 47 5.33 10.45 0.73
CA SER A 47 5.34 9.01 0.99
C SER A 47 5.59 8.26 -0.31
N VAL A 48 6.72 7.54 -0.37
CA VAL A 48 7.12 6.79 -1.57
C VAL A 48 7.78 5.48 -1.21
N THR A 49 7.47 4.43 -1.97
CA THR A 49 8.20 3.17 -2.00
C THR A 49 8.85 3.04 -3.36
N ILE A 50 10.16 2.99 -3.38
CA ILE A 50 10.98 2.86 -4.59
C ILE A 50 11.16 1.38 -4.91
N ASP A 51 10.62 0.95 -6.03
CA ASP A 51 10.83 -0.40 -6.55
C ASP A 51 12.17 -0.46 -7.28
N PHE A 52 12.98 -1.44 -6.97
CA PHE A 52 14.30 -1.60 -7.58
C PHE A 52 14.58 -3.04 -8.00
N ASP A 53 15.44 -3.23 -8.99
CA ASP A 53 15.97 -4.52 -9.35
C ASP A 53 17.17 -4.85 -8.43
N PRO A 54 17.12 -5.97 -7.66
CA PRO A 54 18.17 -6.30 -6.71
C PRO A 54 19.55 -6.53 -7.34
N GLU A 55 19.58 -7.04 -8.57
CA GLU A 55 20.85 -7.39 -9.24
C GLU A 55 21.50 -6.19 -9.89
N THR A 56 20.73 -5.35 -10.56
CA THR A 56 21.24 -4.23 -11.36
C THR A 56 21.24 -2.91 -10.61
N GLU A 57 20.21 -2.63 -9.80
CA GLU A 57 20.04 -1.37 -9.09
C GLU A 57 20.39 -1.48 -7.58
N GLY A 58 20.33 -2.69 -7.01
CA GLY A 58 20.63 -2.93 -5.60
C GLY A 58 22.01 -2.40 -5.15
N PRO A 59 23.10 -2.63 -5.89
CA PRO A 59 24.43 -2.10 -5.56
C PRO A 59 24.51 -0.57 -5.53
N GLU A 60 23.58 0.12 -6.18
CA GLU A 60 23.55 1.58 -6.30
C GLU A 60 22.75 2.27 -5.18
N ILE A 61 22.07 1.52 -4.30
CA ILE A 61 21.22 2.09 -3.24
C ILE A 61 21.99 3.04 -2.32
N ALA A 62 23.23 2.69 -1.95
CA ALA A 62 24.04 3.54 -1.08
C ALA A 62 24.31 4.90 -1.73
N LEU A 63 24.66 4.90 -3.02
CA LEU A 63 24.88 6.12 -3.80
C LEU A 63 23.57 6.91 -3.95
N ALA A 64 22.46 6.23 -4.20
CA ALA A 64 21.16 6.87 -4.30
C ALA A 64 20.77 7.57 -3.00
N LEU A 65 20.96 6.93 -1.85
CA LEU A 65 20.71 7.54 -0.54
C LEU A 65 21.58 8.78 -0.30
N GLU A 66 22.85 8.72 -0.66
CA GLU A 66 23.76 9.87 -0.53
C GLU A 66 23.30 11.04 -1.40
N MET A 67 22.96 10.79 -2.67
CA MET A 67 22.55 11.82 -3.61
C MET A 67 21.22 12.49 -3.25
N TYR A 68 20.29 11.74 -2.68
CA TYR A 68 18.94 12.22 -2.37
C TYR A 68 18.72 12.58 -0.89
N ALA A 69 19.71 12.39 -0.02
CA ALA A 69 19.61 12.64 1.43
C ALA A 69 19.09 14.03 1.79
N HIS A 70 19.44 15.05 0.99
CA HIS A 70 19.03 16.44 1.21
C HIS A 70 17.82 16.87 0.37
N ARG A 71 17.30 15.99 -0.49
CA ARG A 71 16.17 16.25 -1.39
C ARG A 71 14.88 15.56 -0.97
N LEU A 72 14.98 14.49 -0.17
CA LEU A 72 13.85 13.70 0.32
C LEU A 72 13.87 13.64 1.85
N LYS A 73 12.71 13.70 2.46
CA LYS A 73 12.54 13.60 3.92
C LYS A 73 12.48 12.16 4.43
N GLY A 74 12.12 11.24 3.57
CA GLY A 74 12.09 9.81 3.84
C GLY A 74 11.59 9.03 2.62
N LEU A 75 11.95 7.76 2.56
CA LEU A 75 11.54 6.83 1.52
C LEU A 75 11.66 5.38 2.01
N SER A 76 11.05 4.46 1.29
CA SER A 76 11.22 3.01 1.46
C SER A 76 11.69 2.39 0.16
N PHE A 77 12.48 1.32 0.25
CA PHE A 77 12.86 0.51 -0.91
C PHE A 77 12.15 -0.84 -0.88
N MET A 78 11.74 -1.32 -2.07
CA MET A 78 11.16 -2.64 -2.24
C MET A 78 11.76 -3.33 -3.46
N PRO A 79 12.39 -4.50 -3.31
CA PRO A 79 12.91 -5.24 -4.45
C PRO A 79 11.75 -5.73 -5.32
N ARG A 80 11.89 -5.62 -6.66
CA ARG A 80 10.86 -6.09 -7.62
C ARG A 80 10.66 -7.59 -7.58
N GLN A 81 11.73 -8.33 -7.34
CA GLN A 81 11.70 -9.77 -7.16
C GLN A 81 11.55 -10.06 -5.66
N HIS A 82 10.37 -10.26 -5.20
CA HIS A 82 10.09 -10.60 -3.81
C HIS A 82 9.21 -11.83 -3.70
N THR A 83 9.35 -12.54 -2.60
CA THR A 83 8.58 -13.74 -2.26
C THR A 83 7.51 -13.46 -1.20
N TYR A 84 7.00 -12.24 -1.14
CA TYR A 84 5.92 -11.92 -0.21
C TYR A 84 4.65 -12.66 -0.61
N GLU A 85 4.13 -13.48 0.28
CA GLU A 85 2.90 -14.27 0.04
C GLU A 85 1.67 -13.38 -0.21
N GLN A 86 1.62 -12.18 0.41
CA GLN A 86 0.57 -11.18 0.22
C GLN A 86 1.18 -9.83 -0.15
N ALA A 87 1.80 -9.79 -1.31
CA ALA A 87 2.34 -8.53 -1.82
C ALA A 87 1.22 -7.50 -2.08
N PRO A 88 1.46 -6.20 -1.78
CA PRO A 88 0.48 -5.14 -2.01
C PRO A 88 0.17 -4.93 -3.49
N LYS A 89 1.02 -5.42 -4.37
CA LYS A 89 0.91 -5.38 -5.82
C LYS A 89 1.36 -6.69 -6.42
N ILE A 90 0.53 -7.29 -7.25
CA ILE A 90 0.84 -8.53 -7.97
C ILE A 90 0.54 -8.29 -9.44
N VAL A 91 1.53 -8.52 -10.30
CA VAL A 91 1.31 -8.50 -11.75
C VAL A 91 0.63 -9.79 -12.15
N VAL A 92 -0.49 -9.69 -12.87
CA VAL A 92 -1.26 -10.83 -13.34
C VAL A 92 -1.34 -10.83 -14.87
N SER A 93 -1.58 -12.01 -15.47
CA SER A 93 -1.82 -12.10 -16.90
C SER A 93 -3.19 -11.53 -17.27
N GLU A 94 -3.40 -11.23 -18.55
CA GLU A 94 -4.68 -10.77 -19.07
C GLU A 94 -5.80 -11.78 -18.79
N GLU A 95 -5.53 -13.07 -18.96
CA GLU A 95 -6.50 -14.13 -18.68
C GLU A 95 -6.91 -14.16 -17.21
N ALA A 96 -5.94 -14.00 -16.30
CA ALA A 96 -6.22 -13.96 -14.87
C ALA A 96 -7.00 -12.69 -14.51
N TYR A 97 -6.68 -11.55 -15.10
CA TYR A 97 -7.42 -10.31 -14.92
C TYR A 97 -8.88 -10.45 -15.36
N GLU A 98 -9.14 -10.96 -16.58
CA GLU A 98 -10.51 -11.15 -17.08
C GLU A 98 -11.28 -12.19 -16.24
N ALA A 99 -10.62 -13.24 -15.75
CA ALA A 99 -11.24 -14.22 -14.86
C ALA A 99 -11.66 -13.60 -13.51
N TYR A 100 -10.83 -12.71 -12.94
CA TYR A 100 -11.19 -11.94 -11.75
C TYR A 100 -12.35 -10.99 -12.03
N LYS A 101 -12.26 -10.25 -13.11
CA LYS A 101 -13.28 -9.27 -13.50
C LYS A 101 -14.65 -9.90 -13.72
N ALA A 102 -14.71 -11.08 -14.31
CA ALA A 102 -15.95 -11.84 -14.53
C ALA A 102 -16.66 -12.26 -13.23
N GLN A 103 -15.95 -12.31 -12.11
CA GLN A 103 -16.51 -12.63 -10.80
C GLN A 103 -17.03 -11.40 -10.05
N LEU A 104 -16.68 -10.21 -10.49
CA LEU A 104 -17.10 -8.97 -9.84
C LEU A 104 -18.58 -8.71 -10.14
N LYS A 105 -19.28 -8.30 -9.11
CA LYS A 105 -20.65 -7.82 -9.23
C LYS A 105 -20.65 -6.30 -9.17
N PRO A 106 -21.51 -5.63 -9.94
CA PRO A 106 -21.72 -4.19 -9.79
C PRO A 106 -22.05 -3.85 -8.32
N LEU A 107 -21.44 -2.79 -7.83
CA LEU A 107 -21.78 -2.30 -6.51
C LEU A 107 -23.13 -1.60 -6.59
N ASP A 108 -24.10 -2.08 -5.82
CA ASP A 108 -25.41 -1.45 -5.69
C ASP A 108 -25.34 -0.36 -4.61
N LEU A 109 -25.08 0.86 -5.05
CA LEU A 109 -24.97 2.02 -4.15
C LEU A 109 -26.33 2.53 -3.67
N GLU A 110 -27.41 2.18 -4.37
CA GLU A 110 -28.77 2.63 -4.02
C GLU A 110 -29.34 1.86 -2.81
N ASN A 111 -28.92 0.61 -2.66
CA ASN A 111 -29.36 -0.27 -1.57
C ASN A 111 -28.30 -0.46 -0.48
N LEU A 112 -27.28 0.38 -0.42
CA LEU A 112 -26.38 0.42 0.72
C LEU A 112 -27.16 0.94 1.94
N SER A 113 -27.54 0.04 2.83
CA SER A 113 -27.93 0.42 4.18
C SER A 113 -26.67 0.93 4.88
N THR A 114 -26.57 2.22 5.04
CA THR A 114 -25.63 2.82 6.00
C THR A 114 -26.13 2.43 7.39
N HIS A 115 -25.65 1.31 7.93
CA HIS A 115 -25.59 1.18 9.36
C HIS A 115 -24.56 2.23 9.78
N GLU A 116 -25.00 3.26 10.48
CA GLU A 116 -24.09 4.12 11.22
C GLU A 116 -23.31 3.19 12.14
N ILE A 117 -22.08 2.89 11.75
CA ILE A 117 -21.11 2.36 12.68
C ILE A 117 -20.87 3.53 13.59
N GLU A 118 -21.44 3.48 14.80
CA GLU A 118 -21.06 4.42 15.85
C GLU A 118 -19.53 4.46 15.85
N ASP A 119 -18.99 5.66 15.65
CA ASP A 119 -17.55 5.87 15.54
C ASP A 119 -16.95 5.52 16.90
N LYS A 120 -16.56 4.25 17.05
CA LYS A 120 -16.05 3.70 18.31
C LYS A 120 -14.76 4.38 18.80
N PHE A 121 -14.19 5.25 17.97
CA PHE A 121 -12.86 5.79 18.19
C PHE A 121 -12.80 7.31 18.41
N CYS A 122 -13.83 8.07 18.03
CA CYS A 122 -13.83 9.52 18.17
C CYS A 122 -15.24 10.05 18.45
N ASP A 123 -15.54 10.38 19.67
CA ASP A 123 -16.68 11.23 20.01
C ASP A 123 -16.16 12.62 20.39
N GLY A 124 -16.70 13.65 19.71
CA GLY A 124 -16.39 15.05 20.01
C GLY A 124 -14.90 15.46 19.85
N GLY A 125 -14.10 14.73 19.06
CA GLY A 125 -12.67 15.00 18.86
C GLY A 125 -11.74 14.38 19.91
N VAL A 126 -12.25 13.51 20.76
CA VAL A 126 -11.48 12.74 21.73
C VAL A 126 -11.50 11.26 21.33
N CYS A 127 -10.32 10.63 21.21
CA CYS A 127 -10.22 9.19 21.00
C CYS A 127 -10.50 8.45 22.31
N GLU A 128 -11.62 7.75 22.41
CA GLU A 128 -11.88 6.79 23.49
C GLU A 128 -11.33 5.43 23.09
N ILE A 129 -10.25 5.01 23.72
CA ILE A 129 -9.76 3.63 23.66
C ILE A 129 -10.54 2.86 24.72
N ASN A 130 -11.53 2.09 24.32
CA ASN A 130 -12.26 1.21 25.24
C ASN A 130 -11.31 0.13 25.76
N GLN A 131 -10.99 0.17 27.04
CA GLN A 131 -10.17 -0.84 27.75
C GLN A 131 -10.93 -2.15 28.03
N GLU A 132 -12.17 -2.30 27.55
CA GLU A 132 -13.00 -3.49 27.82
C GLU A 132 -12.55 -4.78 27.14
N HIS A 133 -11.46 -4.76 26.37
CA HIS A 133 -10.95 -5.97 25.70
C HIS A 133 -9.88 -6.73 26.48
N GLU A 134 -9.42 -6.24 27.63
CA GLU A 134 -8.41 -6.95 28.43
C GLU A 134 -9.00 -7.98 29.42
N GLU A 135 -10.28 -7.85 29.79
CA GLU A 135 -10.89 -8.80 30.76
C GLU A 135 -11.29 -10.16 30.15
N GLY A 136 -11.24 -10.30 28.83
CA GLY A 136 -11.58 -11.56 28.14
C GLY A 136 -10.44 -12.57 28.00
N LEU A 137 -9.20 -12.18 28.29
CA LEU A 137 -8.02 -13.02 28.09
C LEU A 137 -7.53 -13.75 29.37
N GLU A 138 -7.98 -13.34 30.55
CA GLU A 138 -7.60 -14.01 31.82
C GLU A 138 -8.52 -15.18 32.24
N ALA A 139 -9.59 -15.46 31.48
CA ALA A 139 -10.52 -16.54 31.84
C ALA A 139 -10.31 -17.85 31.04
N ALA A 140 -9.18 -18.02 30.38
CA ALA A 140 -8.83 -19.22 29.61
C ALA A 140 -7.46 -19.81 30.02
N GLU A 141 -7.20 -19.95 31.34
CA GLU A 141 -6.21 -20.89 31.87
C GLU A 141 -6.88 -22.09 32.54
#